data_c2a1151038935c713ae30a4dcefa02e9
#
_entry.id   c2a1151038935c713ae30a4dcefa02e9
#
_cell.length_a   1.000
_cell.length_b   1.000
_cell.length_c   1.000
_cell.angle_alpha   90.00
_cell.angle_beta   90.00
_cell.angle_gamma   90.00
#
_symmetry.space_group_name_H-M   'P 1'
#
loop_
_entity.id
_entity.type
_entity.pdbx_description
1 polymer ?
#
loop_
_entity_poly.entity_id
_entity_poly.type
_entity_poly.pdbx_seq_one_letter_code
_entity_poly.pdbx_strand_id
1 'polypeptide(L)'
;TTTTINAGTNFTYYKWSNGTEGQFAEEAEYGVGTHYVELTSTNGCVYKQYFTISEAVDPVIDSVIEQGNSITVNVSGGTAPYEYSLDQINWQKSNFFDNLRRGVQKVYVRDANICTPIEYEFSIINLINAITPNGDGINDVLDYSDLRVKKDVKISIFDRFGKKVYSSEKQSNYIWNGTENGRSIITGTYWYVLEWTEPDTNTKVTYKNWIIVKNRN
;
A
#
# COMPACT_ATOMS: atom_id res chain seq x y z
N THR A 1 -10.10 -19.82 13.56
CA THR A 1 -11.28 -19.72 14.45
C THR A 1 -12.45 -20.33 13.72
N THR A 2 -13.00 -21.44 14.25
CA THR A 2 -14.24 -22.02 13.70
C THR A 2 -15.41 -21.16 14.15
N THR A 3 -16.23 -20.73 13.20
CA THR A 3 -17.44 -19.97 13.47
C THR A 3 -18.59 -20.96 13.68
N THR A 4 -19.30 -20.82 14.80
CA THR A 4 -20.45 -21.65 15.13
C THR A 4 -21.73 -20.97 14.65
N ILE A 5 -22.54 -21.69 13.89
CA ILE A 5 -23.87 -21.27 13.44
C ILE A 5 -24.91 -21.73 14.48
N ASN A 6 -25.78 -20.82 14.93
CA ASN A 6 -26.82 -21.07 15.88
C ASN A 6 -28.21 -20.99 15.21
N ALA A 7 -28.94 -22.07 15.21
CA ALA A 7 -30.29 -22.14 14.62
C ALA A 7 -31.41 -21.54 15.49
N GLY A 8 -31.06 -20.88 16.58
CA GLY A 8 -32.04 -20.30 17.51
C GLY A 8 -32.55 -21.27 18.56
N THR A 9 -33.47 -20.81 19.41
CA THR A 9 -34.08 -21.58 20.50
C THR A 9 -35.55 -21.87 20.22
N ASN A 10 -36.19 -22.69 21.08
CA ASN A 10 -37.62 -23.00 21.05
C ASN A 10 -38.07 -24.06 20.03
N PHE A 11 -37.15 -24.89 19.56
CA PHE A 11 -37.47 -26.07 18.75
C PHE A 11 -37.08 -27.33 19.50
N THR A 12 -37.74 -28.41 19.20
CA THR A 12 -37.51 -29.72 19.85
C THR A 12 -36.48 -30.57 19.11
N TYR A 13 -36.28 -30.30 17.83
CA TYR A 13 -35.33 -31.02 17.00
C TYR A 13 -34.78 -30.12 15.88
N TYR A 14 -33.49 -30.32 15.56
CA TYR A 14 -32.72 -29.57 14.55
C TYR A 14 -31.99 -30.56 13.66
N LYS A 15 -32.15 -30.44 12.35
CA LYS A 15 -31.44 -31.23 11.36
C LYS A 15 -30.90 -30.36 10.26
N TRP A 16 -29.59 -30.31 10.15
CA TRP A 16 -28.88 -29.50 9.16
C TRP A 16 -28.78 -30.21 7.83
N SER A 17 -28.62 -29.44 6.75
CA SER A 17 -28.56 -29.96 5.37
C SER A 17 -27.38 -30.89 5.10
N ASN A 18 -26.31 -30.84 5.90
CA ASN A 18 -25.21 -31.79 5.88
C ASN A 18 -25.46 -33.08 6.64
N GLY A 19 -26.62 -33.20 7.29
CA GLY A 19 -27.02 -34.36 8.05
C GLY A 19 -26.70 -34.32 9.55
N THR A 20 -25.99 -33.28 10.02
CA THR A 20 -25.75 -33.10 11.47
C THR A 20 -27.02 -32.68 12.19
N GLU A 21 -27.07 -32.96 13.50
CA GLU A 21 -28.21 -32.68 14.37
C GLU A 21 -27.78 -31.79 15.53
N GLY A 22 -28.73 -31.02 16.08
CA GLY A 22 -28.50 -30.12 17.22
C GLY A 22 -28.68 -28.66 16.87
N GLN A 23 -28.76 -27.83 17.91
CA GLN A 23 -28.99 -26.38 17.79
C GLN A 23 -27.84 -25.64 17.11
N PHE A 24 -26.62 -26.17 17.18
CA PHE A 24 -25.41 -25.57 16.69
C PHE A 24 -24.76 -26.44 15.60
N ALA A 25 -24.13 -25.80 14.62
CA ALA A 25 -23.30 -26.46 13.63
C ALA A 25 -22.01 -25.61 13.38
N GLU A 26 -20.96 -26.28 12.97
CA GLU A 26 -19.70 -25.60 12.62
C GLU A 26 -19.74 -25.12 11.15
N GLU A 27 -19.43 -23.84 10.91
CA GLU A 27 -19.39 -23.25 9.56
C GLU A 27 -18.48 -24.05 8.62
N ALA A 28 -17.34 -24.52 9.13
CA ALA A 28 -16.35 -25.28 8.38
C ALA A 28 -16.88 -26.61 7.78
N GLU A 29 -18.02 -27.09 8.24
CA GLU A 29 -18.67 -28.31 7.70
C GLU A 29 -19.47 -28.06 6.42
N TYR A 30 -19.61 -26.77 6.02
CA TYR A 30 -20.37 -26.37 4.84
C TYR A 30 -19.44 -25.75 3.81
N GLY A 31 -19.64 -26.11 2.55
CA GLY A 31 -19.03 -25.41 1.42
C GLY A 31 -19.76 -24.07 1.12
N VAL A 32 -19.15 -23.27 0.25
CA VAL A 32 -19.79 -22.05 -0.30
C VAL A 32 -21.12 -22.43 -0.95
N GLY A 33 -22.18 -21.68 -0.62
CA GLY A 33 -23.52 -21.91 -1.16
C GLY A 33 -24.64 -21.68 -0.16
N THR A 34 -25.85 -21.98 -0.59
CA THR A 34 -27.04 -21.87 0.27
C THR A 34 -27.36 -23.21 0.88
N HIS A 35 -27.45 -23.21 2.19
CA HIS A 35 -27.75 -24.37 3.02
C HIS A 35 -29.05 -24.13 3.85
N TYR A 36 -29.53 -25.14 4.54
CA TYR A 36 -30.69 -24.99 5.40
C TYR A 36 -30.57 -25.83 6.66
N VAL A 37 -31.36 -25.46 7.65
CA VAL A 37 -31.65 -26.27 8.82
C VAL A 37 -33.16 -26.53 8.91
N GLU A 38 -33.56 -27.77 9.16
CA GLU A 38 -34.93 -28.16 9.45
C GLU A 38 -35.15 -28.07 10.97
N LEU A 39 -36.16 -27.32 11.37
CA LEU A 39 -36.52 -26.99 12.75
C LEU A 39 -37.86 -27.59 13.05
N THR A 40 -37.94 -28.49 14.05
CA THR A 40 -39.22 -29.08 14.49
C THR A 40 -39.70 -28.36 15.74
N SER A 41 -40.90 -27.82 15.70
CA SER A 41 -41.52 -27.16 16.84
C SER A 41 -42.07 -28.20 17.84
N THR A 42 -42.46 -27.75 19.04
CA THR A 42 -43.11 -28.56 20.08
C THR A 42 -44.41 -29.20 19.62
N ASN A 43 -45.07 -28.61 18.61
CA ASN A 43 -46.32 -29.14 18.03
C ASN A 43 -46.08 -30.06 16.82
N GLY A 44 -44.83 -30.42 16.55
CA GLY A 44 -44.44 -31.32 15.45
C GLY A 44 -44.40 -30.67 14.06
N CYS A 45 -44.59 -29.34 13.94
CA CYS A 45 -44.44 -28.66 12.65
C CYS A 45 -42.96 -28.51 12.29
N VAL A 46 -42.62 -28.74 11.01
CA VAL A 46 -41.29 -28.63 10.46
C VAL A 46 -41.15 -27.37 9.62
N TYR A 47 -40.10 -26.58 9.89
CA TYR A 47 -39.78 -25.36 9.18
C TYR A 47 -38.37 -25.50 8.58
N LYS A 48 -38.12 -24.88 7.41
CA LYS A 48 -36.77 -24.74 6.84
C LYS A 48 -36.30 -23.29 6.98
N GLN A 49 -35.15 -23.13 7.64
CA GLN A 49 -34.45 -21.86 7.68
C GLN A 49 -33.19 -21.95 6.81
N TYR A 50 -33.07 -21.04 5.87
CA TYR A 50 -31.93 -20.98 4.93
C TYR A 50 -30.86 -20.01 5.43
N PHE A 51 -29.61 -20.37 5.17
CA PHE A 51 -28.44 -19.53 5.40
C PHE A 51 -27.46 -19.68 4.22
N THR A 52 -26.59 -18.70 4.01
CA THR A 52 -25.63 -18.73 2.92
C THR A 52 -24.21 -18.62 3.46
N ILE A 53 -23.34 -19.51 3.02
CA ILE A 53 -21.90 -19.44 3.21
C ILE A 53 -21.34 -18.81 1.94
N SER A 54 -20.63 -17.71 2.08
CA SER A 54 -19.92 -17.01 0.99
C SER A 54 -18.43 -17.11 1.21
N GLU A 55 -17.69 -17.15 0.10
CA GLU A 55 -16.25 -17.04 0.15
C GLU A 55 -15.84 -15.69 0.74
N ALA A 56 -14.90 -15.70 1.67
CA ALA A 56 -14.31 -14.45 2.18
C ALA A 56 -13.47 -13.81 1.07
N VAL A 57 -13.76 -12.56 0.76
CA VAL A 57 -12.96 -11.77 -0.17
C VAL A 57 -11.87 -11.10 0.63
N ASP A 58 -10.61 -11.25 0.21
CA ASP A 58 -9.49 -10.56 0.84
C ASP A 58 -9.53 -9.05 0.55
N PRO A 59 -9.07 -8.21 1.49
CA PRO A 59 -8.89 -6.79 1.20
C PRO A 59 -7.79 -6.58 0.16
N VAL A 60 -7.91 -5.49 -0.63
CA VAL A 60 -6.93 -5.10 -1.65
C VAL A 60 -6.62 -3.62 -1.47
N ILE A 61 -5.34 -3.25 -1.46
CA ILE A 61 -4.92 -1.85 -1.51
C ILE A 61 -5.00 -1.40 -2.97
N ASP A 62 -6.01 -0.59 -3.30
CA ASP A 62 -6.24 -0.09 -4.66
C ASP A 62 -5.23 0.99 -5.04
N SER A 63 -4.91 1.87 -4.09
CA SER A 63 -3.92 2.92 -4.27
C SER A 63 -3.41 3.50 -2.95
N VAL A 64 -2.18 4.04 -3.00
CA VAL A 64 -1.59 4.88 -1.95
C VAL A 64 -1.27 6.24 -2.55
N ILE A 65 -2.07 7.24 -2.20
CA ILE A 65 -1.91 8.62 -2.70
C ILE A 65 -0.92 9.34 -1.80
N GLU A 66 0.24 9.68 -2.35
CA GLU A 66 1.31 10.42 -1.68
C GLU A 66 1.13 11.93 -1.91
N GLN A 67 1.13 12.72 -0.83
CA GLN A 67 1.04 14.18 -0.89
C GLN A 67 1.99 14.84 0.12
N GLY A 68 3.12 15.32 -0.37
CA GLY A 68 4.17 15.88 0.50
C GLY A 68 4.76 14.80 1.41
N ASN A 69 4.52 14.92 2.71
CA ASN A 69 4.92 13.96 3.73
C ASN A 69 3.73 13.20 4.35
N SER A 70 2.66 13.05 3.60
CA SER A 70 1.46 12.32 4.00
C SER A 70 1.04 11.31 2.95
N ILE A 71 0.25 10.31 3.35
CA ILE A 71 -0.40 9.34 2.48
C ILE A 71 -1.87 9.18 2.82
N THR A 72 -2.66 8.84 1.80
CA THR A 72 -4.03 8.33 1.96
C THR A 72 -4.10 6.96 1.29
N VAL A 73 -4.58 5.95 2.00
CA VAL A 73 -4.69 4.56 1.54
C VAL A 73 -6.12 4.27 1.11
N ASN A 74 -6.33 3.83 -0.12
CA ASN A 74 -7.63 3.38 -0.61
C ASN A 74 -7.66 1.86 -0.67
N VAL A 75 -8.73 1.28 -0.12
CA VAL A 75 -8.88 -0.18 0.02
C VAL A 75 -10.27 -0.58 -0.46
N SER A 76 -10.34 -1.71 -1.15
CA SER A 76 -11.57 -2.39 -1.51
C SER A 76 -11.53 -3.88 -1.13
N GLY A 77 -12.63 -4.58 -1.30
CA GLY A 77 -12.74 -5.99 -0.87
C GLY A 77 -12.69 -6.16 0.64
N GLY A 78 -12.53 -7.38 1.11
CA GLY A 78 -12.50 -7.69 2.54
C GLY A 78 -13.81 -7.38 3.28
N THR A 79 -13.73 -7.38 4.59
CA THR A 79 -14.85 -7.07 5.49
C THR A 79 -14.53 -5.82 6.33
N ALA A 80 -15.28 -4.73 6.12
CA ALA A 80 -15.12 -3.52 6.95
C ALA A 80 -15.52 -3.78 8.42
N PRO A 81 -14.97 -3.04 9.40
CA PRO A 81 -14.04 -1.91 9.23
C PRO A 81 -12.60 -2.35 8.98
N TYR A 82 -11.88 -1.50 8.22
CA TYR A 82 -10.43 -1.67 8.01
C TYR A 82 -9.64 -0.98 9.10
N GLU A 83 -8.45 -1.52 9.38
CA GLU A 83 -7.43 -0.89 10.21
C GLU A 83 -6.11 -0.80 9.45
N TYR A 84 -5.38 0.28 9.70
CA TYR A 84 -4.18 0.67 8.99
C TYR A 84 -3.00 0.83 9.95
N SER A 85 -1.80 0.44 9.52
CA SER A 85 -0.58 0.55 10.34
C SER A 85 0.65 0.81 9.48
N LEU A 86 1.69 1.46 10.05
CA LEU A 86 3.01 1.59 9.44
C LEU A 86 4.05 0.63 10.02
N ASP A 87 3.72 -0.06 11.12
CA ASP A 87 4.67 -0.90 11.88
C ASP A 87 4.09 -2.27 12.29
N GLN A 88 2.84 -2.58 11.93
CA GLN A 88 2.07 -3.76 12.32
C GLN A 88 1.81 -3.88 13.85
N ILE A 89 2.16 -2.88 14.62
CA ILE A 89 1.99 -2.84 16.08
C ILE A 89 0.88 -1.85 16.44
N ASN A 90 1.00 -0.63 15.93
CA ASN A 90 0.05 0.46 16.19
C ASN A 90 -0.96 0.53 15.05
N TRP A 91 -2.20 0.21 15.33
CA TRP A 91 -3.30 0.18 14.36
C TRP A 91 -4.26 1.34 14.58
N GLN A 92 -4.69 1.98 13.48
CA GLN A 92 -5.68 3.05 13.47
C GLN A 92 -6.78 2.78 12.44
N LYS A 93 -7.95 3.38 12.67
CA LYS A 93 -9.10 3.31 11.73
C LYS A 93 -9.01 4.32 10.59
N SER A 94 -8.24 5.40 10.79
CA SER A 94 -8.01 6.39 9.74
C SER A 94 -7.09 5.80 8.65
N ASN A 95 -7.45 6.00 7.40
CA ASN A 95 -6.64 5.62 6.25
C ASN A 95 -5.61 6.69 5.86
N PHE A 96 -5.48 7.75 6.67
CA PHE A 96 -4.58 8.88 6.45
C PHE A 96 -3.45 8.87 7.47
N PHE A 97 -2.22 9.08 6.98
CA PHE A 97 -1.01 9.26 7.79
C PHE A 97 -0.30 10.54 7.37
N ASP A 98 0.17 11.31 8.34
CA ASP A 98 0.94 12.52 8.13
C ASP A 98 2.30 12.46 8.85
N ASN A 99 3.11 13.51 8.65
CA ASN A 99 4.44 13.64 9.26
C ASN A 99 5.36 12.44 9.01
N LEU A 100 5.21 11.82 7.84
CA LEU A 100 5.99 10.66 7.45
C LEU A 100 7.44 11.03 7.21
N ARG A 101 8.33 10.12 7.55
CA ARG A 101 9.76 10.23 7.24
C ARG A 101 9.94 10.10 5.74
N ARG A 102 11.03 10.71 5.24
CA ARG A 102 11.46 10.53 3.86
C ARG A 102 12.02 9.12 3.65
N GLY A 103 11.93 8.66 2.41
CA GLY A 103 12.39 7.34 2.04
C GLY A 103 11.27 6.33 1.84
N VAL A 104 11.66 5.09 1.55
CA VAL A 104 10.76 3.98 1.35
C VAL A 104 10.21 3.50 2.68
N GLN A 105 8.90 3.33 2.73
CA GLN A 105 8.15 2.84 3.88
C GLN A 105 7.10 1.83 3.42
N LYS A 106 6.47 1.16 4.38
CA LYS A 106 5.36 0.25 4.15
C LYS A 106 4.12 0.71 4.90
N VAL A 107 2.98 0.49 4.31
CA VAL A 107 1.69 0.55 4.99
C VAL A 107 1.07 -0.83 4.98
N TYR A 108 0.42 -1.17 6.06
CA TYR A 108 -0.26 -2.44 6.30
C TYR A 108 -1.74 -2.18 6.50
N VAL A 109 -2.56 -3.05 5.93
CA VAL A 109 -4.01 -3.00 6.08
C VAL A 109 -4.52 -4.37 6.50
N ARG A 110 -5.46 -4.39 7.43
CA ARG A 110 -6.23 -5.55 7.80
C ARG A 110 -7.71 -5.22 7.83
N ASP A 111 -8.54 -6.19 7.60
CA ASP A 111 -9.99 -6.10 7.69
C ASP A 111 -10.52 -6.58 9.05
N ALA A 112 -11.84 -6.62 9.21
CA ALA A 112 -12.50 -7.07 10.44
C ALA A 112 -12.25 -8.55 10.78
N ASN A 113 -11.83 -9.36 9.81
CA ASN A 113 -11.50 -10.78 10.01
C ASN A 113 -10.13 -10.98 10.67
N ILE A 114 -9.31 -9.90 10.76
CA ILE A 114 -7.99 -9.90 11.42
C ILE A 114 -7.08 -11.02 10.88
N CYS A 115 -7.17 -11.31 9.58
CA CYS A 115 -6.26 -12.20 8.89
C CYS A 115 -4.88 -11.56 8.71
N THR A 116 -3.96 -12.25 8.06
CA THR A 116 -2.63 -11.69 7.74
C THR A 116 -2.78 -10.35 7.03
N PRO A 117 -2.19 -9.25 7.55
CA PRO A 117 -2.30 -7.95 6.92
C PRO A 117 -1.68 -7.97 5.51
N ILE A 118 -2.33 -7.28 4.58
CA ILE A 118 -1.74 -6.96 3.28
C ILE A 118 -0.81 -5.76 3.42
N GLU A 119 0.22 -5.68 2.57
CA GLU A 119 1.22 -4.62 2.62
C GLU A 119 1.40 -3.91 1.27
N TYR A 120 1.81 -2.64 1.33
CA TYR A 120 2.17 -1.84 0.17
C TYR A 120 3.41 -0.99 0.48
N GLU A 121 4.41 -1.01 -0.43
CA GLU A 121 5.59 -0.12 -0.35
C GLU A 121 5.32 1.19 -1.07
N PHE A 122 5.62 2.30 -0.40
CA PHE A 122 5.53 3.66 -0.95
C PHE A 122 6.79 4.46 -0.63
N SER A 123 6.94 5.64 -1.25
CA SER A 123 8.11 6.49 -1.05
C SER A 123 7.73 7.93 -0.80
N ILE A 124 8.17 8.47 0.34
CA ILE A 124 8.13 9.91 0.59
C ILE A 124 9.42 10.54 0.05
N ILE A 125 9.31 11.27 -1.06
CA ILE A 125 10.43 11.80 -1.82
C ILE A 125 11.17 12.89 -1.05
N ASN A 126 12.50 12.80 -1.02
CA ASN A 126 13.35 13.86 -0.48
C ASN A 126 13.63 14.92 -1.55
N LEU A 127 12.92 16.04 -1.48
CA LEU A 127 13.10 17.17 -2.38
C LEU A 127 14.23 18.09 -1.88
N ILE A 128 15.48 17.69 -2.09
CA ILE A 128 16.63 18.55 -1.82
C ILE A 128 16.83 19.57 -2.92
N ASN A 129 17.30 20.76 -2.56
CA ASN A 129 17.52 21.87 -3.48
C ASN A 129 18.98 22.35 -3.55
N ALA A 130 19.91 21.65 -2.87
CA ALA A 130 21.33 21.94 -2.93
C ALA A 130 22.17 20.67 -2.73
N ILE A 131 23.26 20.55 -3.48
CA ILE A 131 24.34 19.59 -3.25
C ILE A 131 25.67 20.31 -3.16
N THR A 132 26.57 19.73 -2.35
CA THR A 132 27.96 20.22 -2.14
C THR A 132 28.92 19.06 -2.36
N PRO A 133 29.22 18.67 -3.61
CA PRO A 133 30.05 17.50 -3.91
C PRO A 133 31.51 17.72 -3.51
N ASN A 134 31.84 17.57 -2.25
CA ASN A 134 33.19 17.76 -1.68
C ASN A 134 33.75 16.49 -1.00
N GLY A 135 32.95 15.41 -0.96
CA GLY A 135 33.35 14.10 -0.40
C GLY A 135 33.31 14.02 1.13
N ASP A 136 32.61 14.94 1.79
CA ASP A 136 32.48 14.93 3.26
C ASP A 136 31.30 14.03 3.76
N GLY A 137 30.55 13.46 2.85
CA GLY A 137 29.37 12.60 3.14
C GLY A 137 28.10 13.40 3.40
N ILE A 138 28.10 14.72 3.32
CA ILE A 138 26.94 15.58 3.58
C ILE A 138 26.51 16.31 2.32
N ASN A 139 25.32 16.00 1.81
CA ASN A 139 24.77 16.59 0.57
C ASN A 139 25.69 16.49 -0.65
N ASP A 140 26.53 15.47 -0.72
CA ASP A 140 27.45 15.26 -1.84
C ASP A 140 26.73 14.92 -3.14
N VAL A 141 25.53 14.36 -3.02
CA VAL A 141 24.78 13.82 -4.16
C VAL A 141 23.30 14.22 -4.12
N LEU A 142 22.71 14.28 -5.28
CA LEU A 142 21.26 14.27 -5.45
C LEU A 142 20.82 12.80 -5.51
N ASP A 143 20.17 12.32 -4.45
CA ASP A 143 19.79 10.93 -4.29
C ASP A 143 18.26 10.78 -4.37
N TYR A 144 17.81 10.05 -5.38
CA TYR A 144 16.43 9.64 -5.59
C TYR A 144 16.28 8.11 -5.65
N SER A 145 17.20 7.37 -5.04
CA SER A 145 17.15 5.90 -4.98
C SER A 145 15.87 5.36 -4.33
N ASP A 146 15.22 6.17 -3.50
CA ASP A 146 13.91 5.85 -2.90
C ASP A 146 12.79 5.70 -3.94
N LEU A 147 12.96 6.26 -5.15
CA LEU A 147 12.01 6.06 -6.25
C LEU A 147 12.05 4.65 -6.86
N ARG A 148 12.92 3.75 -6.38
CA ARG A 148 12.99 2.35 -6.86
C ARG A 148 11.66 1.59 -6.76
N VAL A 149 10.75 2.02 -5.87
CA VAL A 149 9.40 1.44 -5.72
C VAL A 149 8.43 1.89 -6.82
N LYS A 150 8.81 2.89 -7.62
CA LYS A 150 8.04 3.39 -8.77
C LYS A 150 8.49 2.71 -10.07
N LYS A 151 7.64 2.79 -11.10
CA LYS A 151 7.95 2.27 -12.45
C LYS A 151 8.54 3.36 -13.35
N ASP A 152 9.36 2.98 -14.30
CA ASP A 152 9.88 3.83 -15.38
C ASP A 152 10.53 5.13 -14.90
N VAL A 153 11.22 5.09 -13.77
CA VAL A 153 11.84 6.24 -13.15
C VAL A 153 12.94 6.80 -14.04
N LYS A 154 12.93 8.11 -14.27
CA LYS A 154 13.93 8.84 -15.02
C LYS A 154 14.22 10.17 -14.36
N ILE A 155 15.51 10.50 -14.26
CA ILE A 155 16.02 11.79 -13.82
C ILE A 155 16.76 12.44 -14.96
N SER A 156 16.45 13.67 -15.26
CA SER A 156 17.20 14.51 -16.22
C SER A 156 17.59 15.81 -15.55
N ILE A 157 18.84 16.23 -15.73
CA ILE A 157 19.36 17.48 -15.15
C ILE A 157 19.86 18.35 -16.27
N PHE A 158 19.55 19.65 -16.19
CA PHE A 158 19.81 20.64 -17.22
C PHE A 158 20.55 21.85 -16.64
N ASP A 159 21.45 22.41 -17.38
CA ASP A 159 22.08 23.69 -17.06
C ASP A 159 21.14 24.87 -17.36
N ARG A 160 21.60 26.09 -17.05
CA ARG A 160 20.86 27.34 -17.30
C ARG A 160 20.54 27.62 -18.75
N PHE A 161 21.18 26.93 -19.68
CA PHE A 161 20.96 27.08 -21.12
C PHE A 161 20.03 25.98 -21.67
N GLY A 162 19.55 25.10 -20.81
CA GLY A 162 18.72 23.96 -21.21
C GLY A 162 19.49 22.76 -21.76
N LYS A 163 20.83 22.79 -21.70
CA LYS A 163 21.65 21.62 -22.06
C LYS A 163 21.49 20.55 -20.99
N LYS A 164 21.17 19.32 -21.40
CA LYS A 164 21.12 18.17 -20.49
C LYS A 164 22.55 17.79 -20.08
N VAL A 165 22.83 17.84 -18.79
CA VAL A 165 24.13 17.48 -18.20
C VAL A 165 24.13 16.09 -17.56
N TYR A 166 22.95 15.57 -17.24
CA TYR A 166 22.79 14.22 -16.68
C TYR A 166 21.45 13.61 -17.07
N SER A 167 21.45 12.29 -17.27
CA SER A 167 20.22 11.48 -17.39
C SER A 167 20.48 10.13 -16.74
N SER A 168 19.62 9.74 -15.77
CA SER A 168 19.65 8.40 -15.21
C SER A 168 18.81 7.47 -16.07
N GLU A 169 19.32 6.27 -16.27
CA GLU A 169 18.55 5.12 -16.73
C GLU A 169 18.42 4.12 -15.58
N LYS A 170 17.58 3.10 -15.73
CA LYS A 170 17.25 2.10 -14.68
C LYS A 170 18.44 1.49 -13.94
N GLN A 171 19.65 1.60 -14.45
CA GLN A 171 20.87 1.01 -13.87
C GLN A 171 21.70 1.96 -12.99
N SER A 172 21.35 3.24 -12.88
CA SER A 172 22.17 4.27 -12.23
C SER A 172 21.81 4.55 -10.76
N ASN A 173 20.98 3.73 -10.13
CA ASN A 173 20.47 3.93 -8.77
C ASN A 173 19.85 5.32 -8.51
N TYR A 174 19.58 6.09 -9.57
CA TYR A 174 18.98 7.43 -9.50
C TYR A 174 19.75 8.44 -8.62
N ILE A 175 21.08 8.32 -8.62
CA ILE A 175 21.99 9.21 -7.86
C ILE A 175 22.83 10.02 -8.83
N TRP A 176 22.92 11.34 -8.58
CA TRP A 176 23.78 12.24 -9.32
C TRP A 176 24.74 12.99 -8.38
N ASN A 177 26.01 12.94 -8.66
CA ASN A 177 27.10 13.50 -7.85
C ASN A 177 27.65 14.85 -8.37
N GLY A 178 26.89 15.57 -9.15
CA GLY A 178 27.33 16.87 -9.68
C GLY A 178 28.39 16.78 -10.78
N THR A 179 28.41 15.67 -11.54
CA THR A 179 29.37 15.52 -12.67
C THR A 179 28.66 15.43 -14.01
N GLU A 180 29.33 15.87 -15.07
CA GLU A 180 29.01 15.60 -16.48
C GLU A 180 30.19 14.85 -17.11
N ASN A 181 29.96 13.64 -17.64
CA ASN A 181 31.02 12.79 -18.22
C ASN A 181 32.24 12.57 -17.30
N GLY A 182 31.99 12.40 -16.00
CA GLY A 182 33.05 12.19 -15.00
C GLY A 182 33.83 13.45 -14.56
N ARG A 183 33.45 14.63 -15.04
CA ARG A 183 34.03 15.90 -14.62
C ARG A 183 33.04 16.69 -13.79
N SER A 184 33.54 17.31 -12.71
CA SER A 184 32.71 18.18 -11.86
C SER A 184 32.17 19.35 -12.71
N ILE A 185 30.86 19.60 -12.56
CA ILE A 185 30.22 20.74 -13.19
C ILE A 185 30.56 22.05 -12.44
N ILE A 186 30.35 23.18 -13.03
CA ILE A 186 30.60 24.48 -12.39
C ILE A 186 29.58 24.75 -11.28
N THR A 187 29.97 25.48 -10.25
CA THR A 187 29.04 25.99 -9.23
C THR A 187 27.96 26.84 -9.90
N GLY A 188 26.69 26.52 -9.58
CA GLY A 188 25.55 27.21 -10.20
C GLY A 188 24.22 26.54 -9.91
N THR A 189 23.18 27.11 -10.53
CA THR A 189 21.82 26.56 -10.47
C THR A 189 21.57 25.68 -11.68
N TYR A 190 20.99 24.53 -11.43
CA TYR A 190 20.59 23.56 -12.44
C TYR A 190 19.11 23.25 -12.25
N TRP A 191 18.46 22.73 -13.28
CA TRP A 191 17.09 22.28 -13.23
C TRP A 191 17.05 20.78 -13.38
N TYR A 192 16.20 20.11 -12.60
CA TYR A 192 15.98 18.69 -12.76
C TYR A 192 14.51 18.36 -13.04
N VAL A 193 14.33 17.29 -13.77
CA VAL A 193 13.04 16.70 -14.08
C VAL A 193 13.06 15.25 -13.60
N LEU A 194 12.12 14.91 -12.72
CA LEU A 194 11.84 13.55 -12.31
C LEU A 194 10.58 13.08 -13.03
N GLU A 195 10.63 11.91 -13.60
CA GLU A 195 9.51 11.27 -14.27
C GLU A 195 9.38 9.85 -13.73
N TRP A 196 8.18 9.41 -13.45
CA TRP A 196 7.89 8.03 -13.05
C TRP A 196 6.44 7.66 -13.37
N THR A 197 6.14 6.37 -13.27
CA THR A 197 4.78 5.83 -13.37
C THR A 197 4.39 5.24 -12.01
N GLU A 198 3.22 5.63 -11.48
CA GLU A 198 2.67 5.04 -10.26
C GLU A 198 2.36 3.56 -10.50
N PRO A 199 2.83 2.64 -9.63
CA PRO A 199 2.67 1.21 -9.85
C PRO A 199 1.23 0.71 -9.73
N ASP A 200 0.40 1.39 -8.94
CA ASP A 200 -1.00 1.07 -8.66
C ASP A 200 -1.96 1.61 -9.72
N THR A 201 -1.86 2.89 -10.04
CA THR A 201 -2.78 3.59 -10.96
C THR A 201 -2.29 3.65 -12.41
N ASN A 202 -1.01 3.27 -12.67
CA ASN A 202 -0.31 3.49 -13.94
C ASN A 202 -0.30 4.96 -14.40
N THR A 203 -0.48 5.89 -13.48
CA THR A 203 -0.47 7.34 -13.76
C THR A 203 0.97 7.81 -13.93
N LYS A 204 1.26 8.54 -15.00
CA LYS A 204 2.55 9.18 -15.21
C LYS A 204 2.64 10.47 -14.42
N VAL A 205 3.71 10.60 -13.63
CA VAL A 205 4.00 11.77 -12.81
C VAL A 205 5.25 12.44 -13.33
N THR A 206 5.23 13.76 -13.40
CA THR A 206 6.41 14.58 -13.72
C THR A 206 6.57 15.66 -12.66
N TYR A 207 7.72 15.68 -12.02
CA TYR A 207 8.10 16.70 -11.05
C TYR A 207 9.30 17.50 -11.58
N LYS A 208 9.23 18.83 -11.47
CA LYS A 208 10.29 19.75 -11.94
C LYS A 208 10.68 20.69 -10.82
N ASN A 209 11.96 20.82 -10.60
CA ASN A 209 12.49 21.78 -9.63
C ASN A 209 13.94 22.19 -10.01
N TRP A 210 14.51 23.06 -9.22
CA TRP A 210 15.88 23.51 -9.35
C TRP A 210 16.76 22.94 -8.23
N ILE A 211 18.07 22.91 -8.48
CA ILE A 211 19.09 22.51 -7.51
C ILE A 211 20.31 23.42 -7.65
N ILE A 212 20.85 23.85 -6.52
CA ILE A 212 22.14 24.52 -6.47
C ILE A 212 23.23 23.46 -6.33
N VAL A 213 24.24 23.52 -7.19
CA VAL A 213 25.49 22.78 -7.02
C VAL A 213 26.56 23.75 -6.57
N LYS A 214 27.18 23.49 -5.43
CA LYS A 214 28.25 24.31 -4.87
C LYS A 214 29.52 23.47 -4.72
N ASN A 215 30.36 23.49 -5.75
CA ASN A 215 31.70 22.91 -5.67
C ASN A 215 32.59 23.80 -4.80
N ARG A 216 33.14 23.23 -3.75
CA ARG A 216 34.22 23.87 -2.98
C ARG A 216 35.55 23.34 -3.56
N ASN A 217 36.25 24.17 -4.29
CA ASN A 217 37.66 23.93 -4.66
C ASN A 217 38.53 24.13 -3.41
#